data_6ed1f2cdc967de4865a31abd2fc23761
#
_entry.id   6ed1f2cdc967de4865a31abd2fc23761
#
_cell.length_a   1.000
_cell.length_b   1.000
_cell.length_c   1.000
_cell.angle_alpha   90.00
_cell.angle_beta   90.00
_cell.angle_gamma   90.00
#
_symmetry.space_group_name_H-M   'P 1'
#
loop_
_entity.id
_entity.type
_entity.pdbx_description
1 polymer ?
#
loop_
_entity_poly.entity_id
_entity_poly.type
_entity_poly.pdbx_seq_one_letter_code
_entity_poly.pdbx_strand_id
1 'polypeptide(L)'
;MAHAVSLGYSDDELKAVPAEALLSHGCGNAVSRAWLRQGEIVVDLGSGAGLDAFLAARRVGPAGRVIGVDMTLERVERANRVARKANFANVEFIHAPIERLPLGDGSVDVAISNCVLNHCADKLRAFREVFRVLKVGGRLCISDLVISGAFSEAALKDEVWGEWLGTAQAKSDYLRAIEQAGFQAVTVEGEAVFPMAERDERLKGRITSIWLTARKGWGEAGTMPAGDSRRRRRALRRCPRRPSTNRTSEAQASGNTPP
;
A
#
# COMPACT_ATOMS: atom_id res chain seq x y z
N MET A 1 -15.12 4.47 -10.70
CA MET A 1 -15.74 4.13 -9.40
C MET A 1 -15.89 2.64 -9.17
N ALA A 2 -16.58 1.86 -10.02
CA ALA A 2 -16.78 0.43 -9.80
C ALA A 2 -15.48 -0.37 -9.57
N HIS A 3 -14.41 -0.07 -10.29
CA HIS A 3 -13.11 -0.71 -10.10
C HIS A 3 -12.51 -0.40 -8.72
N ALA A 4 -12.52 0.87 -8.28
CA ALA A 4 -11.98 1.23 -6.96
C ALA A 4 -12.74 0.54 -5.82
N VAL A 5 -14.07 0.41 -5.93
CA VAL A 5 -14.88 -0.32 -4.94
C VAL A 5 -14.47 -1.80 -4.88
N SER A 6 -14.21 -2.45 -6.03
CA SER A 6 -13.72 -3.84 -6.07
C SER A 6 -12.34 -4.03 -5.45
N LEU A 7 -11.54 -2.95 -5.34
CA LEU A 7 -10.24 -2.93 -4.68
C LEU A 7 -10.33 -2.64 -3.16
N GLY A 8 -11.53 -2.46 -2.63
CA GLY A 8 -11.76 -2.26 -1.19
C GLY A 8 -11.82 -0.81 -0.74
N TYR A 9 -11.97 0.16 -1.66
CA TYR A 9 -12.31 1.54 -1.30
C TYR A 9 -13.81 1.65 -1.02
N SER A 10 -14.18 2.33 0.05
CA SER A 10 -15.59 2.62 0.35
C SER A 10 -16.09 3.81 -0.48
N ASP A 11 -17.41 3.87 -0.67
CA ASP A 11 -18.04 5.01 -1.34
C ASP A 11 -17.74 6.34 -0.64
N ASP A 12 -17.65 6.33 0.69
CA ASP A 12 -17.33 7.54 1.46
C ASP A 12 -15.88 7.99 1.26
N GLU A 13 -14.93 7.05 1.15
CA GLU A 13 -13.55 7.36 0.78
C GLU A 13 -13.48 7.98 -0.62
N LEU A 14 -14.18 7.39 -1.60
CA LEU A 14 -14.17 7.88 -2.99
C LEU A 14 -14.86 9.25 -3.13
N LYS A 15 -15.91 9.53 -2.35
CA LYS A 15 -16.54 10.86 -2.30
C LYS A 15 -15.69 11.90 -1.59
N ALA A 16 -14.79 11.46 -0.72
CA ALA A 16 -13.95 12.34 0.09
C ALA A 16 -12.74 12.91 -0.65
N VAL A 17 -12.44 12.45 -1.87
CA VAL A 17 -11.29 12.88 -2.68
C VAL A 17 -11.75 13.56 -3.96
N PRO A 18 -10.88 14.37 -4.61
CA PRO A 18 -11.21 14.95 -5.91
C PRO A 18 -11.54 13.88 -6.97
N ALA A 19 -12.56 14.13 -7.77
CA ALA A 19 -12.98 13.19 -8.81
C ALA A 19 -11.85 12.91 -9.84
N GLU A 20 -11.01 13.89 -10.10
CA GLU A 20 -9.86 13.78 -10.99
C GLU A 20 -8.78 12.80 -10.45
N ALA A 21 -8.78 12.49 -9.15
CA ALA A 21 -7.89 11.51 -8.53
C ALA A 21 -8.37 10.05 -8.69
N LEU A 22 -9.63 9.83 -9.07
CA LEU A 22 -10.22 8.49 -9.20
C LEU A 22 -9.73 7.71 -10.44
N LEU A 23 -8.80 8.23 -11.20
CA LEU A 23 -8.17 7.61 -12.37
C LEU A 23 -6.99 6.70 -11.96
N SER A 24 -7.14 5.92 -10.92
CA SER A 24 -6.09 5.03 -10.39
C SER A 24 -6.21 3.62 -10.97
N HIS A 25 -5.05 3.02 -11.26
CA HIS A 25 -4.89 1.62 -11.65
C HIS A 25 -4.27 0.83 -10.49
N GLY A 26 -4.94 0.80 -9.34
CA GLY A 26 -4.48 0.06 -8.17
C GLY A 26 -4.84 -1.43 -8.22
N CYS A 27 -4.28 -2.20 -7.31
CA CYS A 27 -4.61 -3.61 -7.08
C CYS A 27 -5.09 -3.89 -5.64
N GLY A 28 -5.34 -2.83 -4.87
CA GLY A 28 -5.89 -2.89 -3.52
C GLY A 28 -6.02 -1.51 -2.90
N ASN A 29 -6.26 -1.45 -1.58
CA ASN A 29 -6.35 -0.22 -0.79
C ASN A 29 -5.26 -0.21 0.30
N ALA A 30 -4.06 0.25 -0.05
CA ALA A 30 -2.92 0.33 0.87
C ALA A 30 -3.20 1.27 2.06
N VAL A 31 -3.95 2.36 1.82
CA VAL A 31 -4.27 3.37 2.85
C VAL A 31 -5.13 2.79 3.97
N SER A 32 -6.08 1.90 3.65
CA SER A 32 -6.97 1.29 4.67
C SER A 32 -6.21 0.45 5.69
N ARG A 33 -5.05 -0.09 5.31
CA ARG A 33 -4.20 -0.99 6.11
C ARG A 33 -2.99 -0.28 6.71
N ALA A 34 -2.78 0.99 6.37
CA ALA A 34 -1.63 1.76 6.86
C ALA A 34 -1.80 2.28 8.29
N TRP A 35 -2.99 2.17 8.90
CA TRP A 35 -3.31 2.68 10.25
C TRP A 35 -2.75 4.09 10.47
N LEU A 36 -3.02 4.99 9.52
CA LEU A 36 -2.53 6.36 9.54
C LEU A 36 -3.06 7.11 10.77
N ARG A 37 -2.20 7.94 11.35
CA ARG A 37 -2.49 8.72 12.55
C ARG A 37 -2.38 10.21 12.24
N GLN A 38 -3.11 11.01 13.00
CA GLN A 38 -3.01 12.47 12.92
C GLN A 38 -1.55 12.92 13.13
N GLY A 39 -1.11 13.83 12.28
CA GLY A 39 0.24 14.41 12.36
C GLY A 39 1.37 13.57 11.74
N GLU A 40 1.09 12.38 11.20
CA GLU A 40 2.13 11.58 10.52
C GLU A 40 2.53 12.18 9.16
N ILE A 41 3.80 11.99 8.80
CA ILE A 41 4.35 12.28 7.48
C ILE A 41 4.33 10.99 6.65
N VAL A 42 3.64 11.02 5.53
CA VAL A 42 3.43 9.86 4.64
C VAL A 42 4.09 10.10 3.30
N VAL A 43 4.77 9.10 2.76
CA VAL A 43 5.13 9.06 1.33
C VAL A 43 4.25 8.05 0.60
N ASP A 44 3.67 8.47 -0.52
CA ASP A 44 2.90 7.63 -1.44
C ASP A 44 3.75 7.36 -2.68
N LEU A 45 4.18 6.11 -2.85
CA LEU A 45 5.10 5.67 -3.90
C LEU A 45 4.32 5.30 -5.16
N GLY A 46 4.63 5.96 -6.28
CA GLY A 46 3.89 5.84 -7.52
C GLY A 46 2.46 6.36 -7.39
N SER A 47 2.35 7.58 -6.86
CA SER A 47 1.07 8.18 -6.46
C SER A 47 0.07 8.41 -7.61
N GLY A 48 0.53 8.37 -8.86
CA GLY A 48 -0.33 8.51 -10.03
C GLY A 48 -1.19 9.78 -10.00
N ALA A 49 -2.51 9.61 -10.07
CA ALA A 49 -3.48 10.70 -9.98
C ALA A 49 -3.71 11.20 -8.54
N GLY A 50 -3.15 10.53 -7.53
CA GLY A 50 -3.16 10.97 -6.14
C GLY A 50 -4.27 10.37 -5.26
N LEU A 51 -5.00 9.33 -5.69
CA LEU A 51 -6.10 8.76 -4.90
C LEU A 51 -5.66 8.43 -3.47
N ASP A 52 -4.61 7.61 -3.31
CA ASP A 52 -4.12 7.18 -2.00
C ASP A 52 -3.49 8.35 -1.23
N ALA A 53 -2.79 9.27 -1.91
CA ALA A 53 -2.24 10.47 -1.30
C ALA A 53 -3.32 11.40 -0.72
N PHE A 54 -4.42 11.65 -1.43
CA PHE A 54 -5.52 12.48 -0.93
C PHE A 54 -6.26 11.81 0.24
N LEU A 55 -6.48 10.50 0.18
CA LEU A 55 -7.05 9.74 1.30
C LEU A 55 -6.13 9.79 2.53
N ALA A 56 -4.84 9.60 2.33
CA ALA A 56 -3.85 9.71 3.40
C ALA A 56 -3.83 11.11 4.01
N ALA A 57 -3.89 12.18 3.18
CA ALA A 57 -3.90 13.57 3.63
C ALA A 57 -5.10 13.87 4.55
N ARG A 58 -6.28 13.33 4.26
CA ARG A 58 -7.45 13.43 5.14
C ARG A 58 -7.25 12.71 6.46
N ARG A 59 -6.63 11.52 6.43
CA ARG A 59 -6.42 10.70 7.63
C ARG A 59 -5.38 11.29 8.57
N VAL A 60 -4.28 11.85 8.02
CA VAL A 60 -3.24 12.46 8.85
C VAL A 60 -3.60 13.88 9.30
N GLY A 61 -4.61 14.50 8.67
CA GLY A 61 -5.12 15.82 9.05
C GLY A 61 -4.14 16.96 8.80
N PRO A 62 -4.51 18.20 9.20
CA PRO A 62 -3.75 19.41 8.87
C PRO A 62 -2.38 19.49 9.54
N ALA A 63 -2.13 18.75 10.62
CA ALA A 63 -0.81 18.66 11.26
C ALA A 63 0.12 17.61 10.62
N GLY A 64 -0.42 16.73 9.77
CA GLY A 64 0.33 15.75 8.99
C GLY A 64 0.69 16.27 7.60
N ARG A 65 1.50 15.52 6.88
CA ARG A 65 1.91 15.84 5.50
C ARG A 65 1.94 14.58 4.66
N VAL A 66 1.55 14.69 3.41
CA VAL A 66 1.65 13.60 2.44
C VAL A 66 2.48 14.06 1.24
N ILE A 67 3.39 13.21 0.82
CA ILE A 67 4.26 13.44 -0.32
C ILE A 67 3.99 12.31 -1.31
N GLY A 68 3.29 12.60 -2.41
CA GLY A 68 3.15 11.68 -3.53
C GLY A 68 4.40 11.74 -4.41
N VAL A 69 4.94 10.60 -4.79
CA VAL A 69 6.09 10.50 -5.70
C VAL A 69 5.69 9.68 -6.91
N ASP A 70 5.93 10.20 -8.11
CA ASP A 70 5.67 9.49 -9.36
C ASP A 70 6.77 9.81 -10.39
N MET A 71 7.11 8.85 -11.24
CA MET A 71 8.12 9.02 -12.29
C MET A 71 7.57 9.69 -13.56
N THR A 72 6.28 9.92 -13.64
CA THR A 72 5.61 10.55 -14.79
C THR A 72 5.31 12.01 -14.47
N LEU A 73 6.03 12.94 -15.12
CA LEU A 73 5.91 14.37 -14.87
C LEU A 73 4.47 14.89 -15.04
N GLU A 74 3.78 14.46 -16.09
CA GLU A 74 2.41 14.88 -16.40
C GLU A 74 1.42 14.49 -15.29
N ARG A 75 1.62 13.30 -14.68
CA ARG A 75 0.81 12.85 -13.53
C ARG A 75 1.06 13.73 -12.32
N VAL A 76 2.31 14.02 -12.02
CA VAL A 76 2.71 14.89 -10.90
C VAL A 76 2.15 16.30 -11.06
N GLU A 77 2.30 16.92 -12.23
CA GLU A 77 1.76 18.25 -12.51
C GLU A 77 0.24 18.29 -12.39
N ARG A 78 -0.43 17.27 -12.92
CA ARG A 78 -1.89 17.11 -12.80
C ARG A 78 -2.31 16.99 -11.34
N ALA A 79 -1.70 16.09 -10.57
CA ALA A 79 -2.03 15.86 -9.17
C ALA A 79 -1.82 17.14 -8.33
N ASN A 80 -0.73 17.90 -8.58
CA ASN A 80 -0.50 19.19 -7.94
C ASN A 80 -1.56 20.24 -8.30
N ARG A 81 -2.03 20.27 -9.56
CA ARG A 81 -3.14 21.17 -9.94
C ARG A 81 -4.42 20.81 -9.21
N VAL A 82 -4.72 19.51 -9.12
CA VAL A 82 -5.90 19.00 -8.40
C VAL A 82 -5.81 19.32 -6.91
N ALA A 83 -4.65 19.13 -6.27
CA ALA A 83 -4.44 19.46 -4.87
C ALA A 83 -4.73 20.92 -4.56
N ARG A 84 -4.20 21.85 -5.38
CA ARG A 84 -4.46 23.29 -5.24
C ARG A 84 -5.94 23.64 -5.42
N LYS A 85 -6.59 23.10 -6.48
CA LYS A 85 -8.01 23.35 -6.79
C LYS A 85 -8.93 22.85 -5.66
N ALA A 86 -8.58 21.71 -5.06
CA ALA A 86 -9.38 21.10 -3.99
C ALA A 86 -8.94 21.53 -2.58
N ASN A 87 -8.05 22.53 -2.45
CA ASN A 87 -7.57 23.10 -1.18
C ASN A 87 -6.93 22.07 -0.22
N PHE A 88 -6.20 21.09 -0.76
CA PHE A 88 -5.38 20.19 0.03
C PHE A 88 -4.02 20.85 0.32
N ALA A 89 -3.91 21.53 1.46
CA ALA A 89 -2.69 22.25 1.84
C ALA A 89 -1.58 21.30 2.39
N ASN A 90 -1.93 20.09 2.78
CA ASN A 90 -1.05 19.12 3.40
C ASN A 90 -0.62 17.97 2.47
N VAL A 91 -0.81 18.13 1.16
CA VAL A 91 -0.32 17.18 0.15
C VAL A 91 0.45 17.90 -0.95
N GLU A 92 1.53 17.29 -1.38
CA GLU A 92 2.32 17.72 -2.54
C GLU A 92 2.74 16.49 -3.37
N PHE A 93 3.03 16.72 -4.64
CA PHE A 93 3.50 15.66 -5.55
C PHE A 93 4.83 16.05 -6.16
N ILE A 94 5.78 15.10 -6.18
CA ILE A 94 7.17 15.29 -6.61
C ILE A 94 7.48 14.30 -7.73
N HIS A 95 8.11 14.80 -8.80
CA HIS A 95 8.60 13.98 -9.90
C HIS A 95 9.95 13.36 -9.52
N ALA A 96 9.95 12.03 -9.29
CA ALA A 96 11.17 11.27 -9.01
C ALA A 96 10.94 9.77 -9.21
N PRO A 97 11.99 8.98 -9.49
CA PRO A 97 11.96 7.54 -9.40
C PRO A 97 11.98 7.08 -7.94
N ILE A 98 11.34 5.94 -7.67
CA ILE A 98 11.28 5.36 -6.30
C ILE A 98 12.67 4.93 -5.82
N GLU A 99 13.52 4.49 -6.72
CA GLU A 99 14.90 4.07 -6.44
C GLU A 99 15.82 5.23 -6.00
N ARG A 100 15.31 6.46 -6.02
CA ARG A 100 16.02 7.68 -5.60
C ARG A 100 15.04 8.75 -5.15
N LEU A 101 14.51 8.60 -3.94
CA LEU A 101 13.54 9.53 -3.37
C LEU A 101 14.20 10.86 -2.96
N PRO A 102 13.65 12.02 -3.34
CA PRO A 102 14.17 13.34 -2.95
C PRO A 102 13.76 13.72 -1.51
N LEU A 103 13.93 12.77 -0.60
CA LEU A 103 13.56 12.88 0.81
C LEU A 103 14.78 12.56 1.69
N GLY A 104 14.88 13.24 2.83
CA GLY A 104 15.94 13.00 3.80
C GLY A 104 15.83 11.65 4.50
N ASP A 105 16.94 11.15 5.05
CA ASP A 105 16.97 9.93 5.86
C ASP A 105 16.07 10.07 7.09
N GLY A 106 15.28 9.07 7.38
CA GLY A 106 14.41 9.05 8.55
C GLY A 106 13.43 10.22 8.62
N SER A 107 12.95 10.70 7.47
CA SER A 107 12.06 11.86 7.38
C SER A 107 10.58 11.53 7.40
N VAL A 108 10.18 10.28 7.06
CA VAL A 108 8.77 9.88 6.97
C VAL A 108 8.38 8.83 8.00
N ASP A 109 7.14 8.87 8.46
CA ASP A 109 6.59 7.92 9.41
C ASP A 109 6.04 6.66 8.71
N VAL A 110 5.47 6.85 7.53
CA VAL A 110 4.79 5.79 6.76
C VAL A 110 5.12 5.91 5.29
N ALA A 111 5.41 4.78 4.66
CA ALA A 111 5.42 4.65 3.21
C ALA A 111 4.23 3.78 2.80
N ILE A 112 3.47 4.23 1.81
CA ILE A 112 2.40 3.46 1.18
C ILE A 112 2.72 3.26 -0.29
N SER A 113 2.24 2.16 -0.88
CA SER A 113 2.40 1.86 -2.30
C SER A 113 1.24 1.01 -2.80
N ASN A 114 0.74 1.30 -4.00
CA ASN A 114 -0.35 0.57 -4.61
C ASN A 114 -0.07 0.26 -6.08
N CYS A 115 0.28 -1.01 -6.36
CA CYS A 115 0.52 -1.54 -7.71
C CYS A 115 1.64 -0.80 -8.48
N VAL A 116 2.77 -0.58 -7.83
CA VAL A 116 3.89 0.18 -8.42
C VAL A 116 5.25 -0.48 -8.25
N LEU A 117 5.53 -1.08 -7.10
CA LEU A 117 6.85 -1.69 -6.85
C LEU A 117 7.09 -2.93 -7.72
N ASN A 118 6.02 -3.60 -8.18
CA ASN A 118 6.11 -4.64 -9.20
C ASN A 118 6.70 -4.14 -10.54
N HIS A 119 6.66 -2.83 -10.83
CA HIS A 119 7.24 -2.23 -12.03
C HIS A 119 8.71 -1.82 -11.86
N CYS A 120 9.21 -1.70 -10.63
CA CYS A 120 10.61 -1.38 -10.39
C CYS A 120 11.52 -2.50 -10.89
N ALA A 121 12.47 -2.19 -11.77
CA ALA A 121 13.43 -3.15 -12.29
C ALA A 121 14.35 -3.68 -11.18
N ASP A 122 14.83 -2.80 -10.29
CA ASP A 122 15.61 -3.14 -9.11
C ASP A 122 14.77 -2.91 -7.83
N LYS A 123 13.99 -3.91 -7.49
CA LYS A 123 13.11 -3.87 -6.29
C LYS A 123 13.90 -3.72 -5.00
N LEU A 124 15.07 -4.37 -4.91
CA LEU A 124 15.90 -4.27 -3.71
C LEU A 124 16.40 -2.84 -3.49
N ARG A 125 16.79 -2.16 -4.56
CA ARG A 125 17.19 -0.75 -4.49
C ARG A 125 16.02 0.15 -4.10
N ALA A 126 14.84 -0.06 -4.69
CA ALA A 126 13.63 0.67 -4.32
C ALA A 126 13.29 0.47 -2.83
N PHE A 127 13.30 -0.77 -2.32
CA PHE A 127 13.05 -1.06 -0.90
C PHE A 127 14.10 -0.47 0.03
N ARG A 128 15.38 -0.47 -0.36
CA ARG A 128 16.46 0.18 0.41
C ARG A 128 16.26 1.69 0.51
N GLU A 129 15.81 2.31 -0.56
CA GLU A 129 15.53 3.74 -0.58
C GLU A 129 14.31 4.08 0.30
N VAL A 130 13.26 3.29 0.25
CA VAL A 130 12.12 3.41 1.16
C VAL A 130 12.55 3.20 2.61
N PHE A 131 13.40 2.21 2.86
CA PHE A 131 13.96 1.98 4.19
C PHE A 131 14.78 3.17 4.69
N ARG A 132 15.59 3.80 3.82
CA ARG A 132 16.39 4.98 4.15
C ARG A 132 15.52 6.14 4.64
N VAL A 133 14.47 6.48 3.90
CA VAL A 133 13.60 7.63 4.20
C VAL A 133 12.67 7.41 5.39
N LEU A 134 12.34 6.16 5.73
CA LEU A 134 11.52 5.86 6.89
C LEU A 134 12.26 6.15 8.20
N LYS A 135 11.56 6.74 9.16
CA LYS A 135 12.02 6.85 10.56
C LYS A 135 12.18 5.46 11.17
N VAL A 136 13.04 5.35 12.17
CA VAL A 136 13.09 4.14 13.02
C VAL A 136 11.72 3.94 13.67
N GLY A 137 11.18 2.72 13.59
CA GLY A 137 9.81 2.39 13.98
C GLY A 137 8.75 2.75 12.94
N GLY A 138 9.15 3.39 11.84
CA GLY A 138 8.28 3.67 10.69
C GLY A 138 7.82 2.39 10.00
N ARG A 139 6.79 2.50 9.18
CA ARG A 139 6.17 1.34 8.53
C ARG A 139 5.98 1.52 7.04
N LEU A 140 6.09 0.42 6.33
CA LEU A 140 5.78 0.26 4.91
C LEU A 140 4.48 -0.53 4.78
N CYS A 141 3.55 -0.06 3.96
CA CYS A 141 2.27 -0.72 3.67
C CYS A 141 2.08 -0.79 2.16
N ILE A 142 1.99 -1.99 1.62
CA ILE A 142 1.95 -2.25 0.18
C ILE A 142 0.68 -3.01 -0.18
N SER A 143 0.11 -2.65 -1.33
CA SER A 143 -0.75 -3.50 -2.13
C SER A 143 -0.08 -3.69 -3.49
N ASP A 144 0.28 -4.92 -3.87
CA ASP A 144 1.01 -5.16 -5.12
C ASP A 144 0.71 -6.52 -5.73
N LEU A 145 1.08 -6.71 -6.99
CA LEU A 145 0.90 -7.95 -7.72
C LEU A 145 2.16 -8.82 -7.61
N VAL A 146 1.94 -10.10 -7.34
CA VAL A 146 2.98 -11.12 -7.34
C VAL A 146 2.55 -12.33 -8.18
N ILE A 147 3.55 -13.07 -8.64
CA ILE A 147 3.35 -14.29 -9.43
C ILE A 147 3.26 -15.48 -8.47
N SER A 148 2.27 -16.32 -8.69
CA SER A 148 2.06 -17.59 -8.01
C SER A 148 2.27 -18.73 -8.99
N GLY A 149 3.27 -19.59 -8.75
CA GLY A 149 3.57 -20.76 -9.60
C GLY A 149 4.46 -20.48 -10.82
N ALA A 150 4.60 -21.48 -11.69
CA ALA A 150 5.39 -21.36 -12.90
C ALA A 150 4.71 -20.47 -13.94
N PHE A 151 5.46 -19.56 -14.53
CA PHE A 151 4.99 -18.55 -15.46
C PHE A 151 5.72 -18.66 -16.79
N SER A 152 5.02 -18.56 -17.92
CA SER A 152 5.67 -18.51 -19.23
C SER A 152 6.10 -17.09 -19.55
N GLU A 153 7.36 -16.90 -19.98
CA GLU A 153 7.85 -15.59 -20.42
C GLU A 153 7.00 -14.97 -21.55
N ALA A 154 6.32 -15.80 -22.33
CA ALA A 154 5.45 -15.34 -23.41
C ALA A 154 4.26 -14.49 -22.90
N ALA A 155 3.77 -14.77 -21.69
CA ALA A 155 2.68 -13.99 -21.13
C ALA A 155 3.16 -12.62 -20.59
N LEU A 156 4.43 -12.49 -20.18
CA LEU A 156 5.04 -11.21 -19.79
C LEU A 156 5.32 -10.29 -20.98
N LYS A 157 5.45 -10.85 -22.18
CA LYS A 157 5.69 -10.10 -23.42
C LYS A 157 4.40 -9.59 -24.08
N ASP A 158 3.24 -9.92 -23.52
CA ASP A 158 1.95 -9.42 -23.97
C ASP A 158 1.83 -7.94 -23.61
N GLU A 159 1.48 -7.09 -24.59
CA GLU A 159 1.41 -5.64 -24.39
C GLU A 159 0.45 -5.25 -23.28
N VAL A 160 -0.69 -5.93 -23.17
CA VAL A 160 -1.72 -5.66 -22.14
C VAL A 160 -1.21 -6.05 -20.76
N TRP A 161 -0.57 -7.21 -20.63
CA TRP A 161 -0.10 -7.69 -19.33
C TRP A 161 1.21 -7.07 -18.91
N GLY A 162 2.04 -6.61 -19.85
CA GLY A 162 3.25 -5.86 -19.57
C GLY A 162 3.00 -4.60 -18.74
N GLU A 163 1.90 -3.89 -19.00
CA GLU A 163 1.50 -2.72 -18.24
C GLU A 163 1.09 -3.04 -16.78
N TRP A 164 0.55 -4.23 -16.53
CA TRP A 164 0.07 -4.61 -15.19
C TRP A 164 1.12 -5.38 -14.39
N LEU A 165 1.82 -6.28 -15.04
CA LEU A 165 2.78 -7.15 -14.37
C LEU A 165 4.16 -6.52 -14.29
N GLY A 166 4.54 -5.73 -15.33
CA GLY A 166 5.86 -5.10 -15.40
C GLY A 166 6.97 -6.13 -15.19
N THR A 167 7.69 -5.99 -14.08
CA THR A 167 8.72 -6.91 -13.63
C THR A 167 8.27 -7.70 -12.40
N ALA A 168 6.98 -8.08 -12.34
CA ALA A 168 6.42 -8.85 -11.22
C ALA A 168 7.25 -10.12 -10.96
N GLN A 169 7.44 -10.46 -9.70
CA GLN A 169 8.26 -11.57 -9.24
C GLN A 169 7.41 -12.58 -8.48
N ALA A 170 7.96 -13.77 -8.27
CA ALA A 170 7.41 -14.74 -7.34
C ALA A 170 7.26 -14.10 -5.93
N LYS A 171 6.17 -14.42 -5.24
CA LYS A 171 5.89 -13.91 -3.89
C LYS A 171 7.08 -14.06 -2.94
N SER A 172 7.76 -15.21 -2.96
CA SER A 172 8.94 -15.47 -2.13
C SER A 172 10.09 -14.51 -2.40
N ASP A 173 10.34 -14.18 -3.66
CA ASP A 173 11.44 -13.30 -4.05
C ASP A 173 11.10 -11.84 -3.71
N TYR A 174 9.84 -11.46 -3.89
CA TYR A 174 9.35 -10.15 -3.50
C TYR A 174 9.50 -9.90 -1.98
N LEU A 175 9.09 -10.87 -1.15
CA LEU A 175 9.23 -10.78 0.31
C LEU A 175 10.69 -10.77 0.73
N ARG A 176 11.52 -11.62 0.10
CA ARG A 176 12.97 -11.65 0.35
C ARG A 176 13.65 -10.30 0.05
N ALA A 177 13.25 -9.61 -1.03
CA ALA A 177 13.77 -8.29 -1.34
C ALA A 177 13.46 -7.25 -0.26
N ILE A 178 12.27 -7.31 0.34
CA ILE A 178 11.89 -6.45 1.48
C ILE A 178 12.77 -6.73 2.70
N GLU A 179 12.96 -8.00 3.05
CA GLU A 179 13.80 -8.41 4.18
C GLU A 179 15.27 -8.04 3.95
N GLN A 180 15.81 -8.25 2.75
CA GLN A 180 17.17 -7.87 2.35
C GLN A 180 17.41 -6.35 2.36
N ALA A 181 16.36 -5.55 2.22
CA ALA A 181 16.43 -4.11 2.38
C ALA A 181 16.54 -3.66 3.85
N GLY A 182 16.39 -4.59 4.81
CA GLY A 182 16.51 -4.34 6.25
C GLY A 182 15.19 -4.25 6.99
N PHE A 183 14.06 -4.43 6.32
CA PHE A 183 12.75 -4.43 6.97
C PHE A 183 12.58 -5.66 7.88
N GLN A 184 11.87 -5.44 8.98
CA GLN A 184 11.51 -6.45 9.98
C GLN A 184 9.99 -6.58 10.05
N ALA A 185 9.52 -7.68 10.68
CA ALA A 185 8.09 -7.96 10.86
C ALA A 185 7.32 -7.85 9.54
N VAL A 186 7.89 -8.40 8.46
CA VAL A 186 7.22 -8.50 7.16
C VAL A 186 6.03 -9.44 7.31
N THR A 187 4.81 -8.90 7.15
CA THR A 187 3.57 -9.65 7.35
C THR A 187 2.67 -9.49 6.14
N VAL A 188 2.29 -10.60 5.53
CA VAL A 188 1.24 -10.62 4.52
C VAL A 188 -0.11 -10.60 5.24
N GLU A 189 -0.81 -9.48 5.17
CA GLU A 189 -2.10 -9.25 5.83
C GLU A 189 -3.27 -9.92 5.11
N GLY A 190 -3.08 -10.22 3.82
CA GLY A 190 -4.03 -10.91 2.99
C GLY A 190 -3.60 -10.99 1.54
N GLU A 191 -4.27 -11.83 0.80
CA GLU A 191 -4.05 -12.02 -0.63
C GLU A 191 -5.36 -12.39 -1.32
N ALA A 192 -5.48 -12.04 -2.60
CA ALA A 192 -6.60 -12.44 -3.44
C ALA A 192 -6.12 -12.63 -4.88
N VAL A 193 -6.76 -13.53 -5.60
CA VAL A 193 -6.51 -13.68 -7.03
C VAL A 193 -6.85 -12.38 -7.74
N PHE A 194 -6.00 -11.95 -8.67
CA PHE A 194 -6.24 -10.70 -9.38
C PHE A 194 -7.33 -10.89 -10.45
N PRO A 195 -8.49 -10.23 -10.33
CA PRO A 195 -9.68 -10.57 -11.13
C PRO A 195 -9.50 -10.43 -12.64
N MET A 196 -8.63 -9.51 -13.09
CA MET A 196 -8.37 -9.36 -14.52
C MET A 196 -7.60 -10.56 -15.09
N ALA A 197 -6.70 -11.16 -14.31
CA ALA A 197 -5.94 -12.34 -14.72
C ALA A 197 -6.82 -13.58 -14.86
N GLU A 198 -7.94 -13.66 -14.15
CA GLU A 198 -8.91 -14.77 -14.25
C GLU A 198 -9.61 -14.85 -15.61
N ARG A 199 -9.55 -13.79 -16.40
CA ARG A 199 -10.14 -13.73 -17.74
C ARG A 199 -9.20 -14.24 -18.85
N ASP A 200 -7.94 -14.50 -18.50
CA ASP A 200 -6.92 -15.02 -19.42
C ASP A 200 -6.46 -16.39 -18.93
N GLU A 201 -6.77 -17.44 -19.67
CA GLU A 201 -6.43 -18.84 -19.30
C GLU A 201 -4.91 -19.05 -19.10
N ARG A 202 -4.06 -18.19 -19.69
CA ARG A 202 -2.60 -18.23 -19.50
C ARG A 202 -2.18 -17.77 -18.09
N LEU A 203 -2.99 -16.92 -17.46
CA LEU A 203 -2.70 -16.22 -16.21
C LEU A 203 -3.59 -16.63 -15.04
N LYS A 204 -4.66 -17.34 -15.33
CA LYS A 204 -5.68 -17.74 -14.37
C LYS A 204 -5.07 -18.47 -13.17
N GLY A 205 -5.37 -17.99 -11.96
CA GLY A 205 -4.82 -18.49 -10.70
C GLY A 205 -3.34 -18.23 -10.49
N ARG A 206 -2.66 -17.46 -11.38
CA ARG A 206 -1.21 -17.24 -11.33
C ARG A 206 -0.80 -15.85 -10.87
N ILE A 207 -1.73 -14.91 -10.89
CA ILE A 207 -1.48 -13.54 -10.44
C ILE A 207 -2.29 -13.27 -9.18
N THR A 208 -1.59 -12.88 -8.13
CA THR A 208 -2.17 -12.62 -6.83
C THR A 208 -1.88 -11.18 -6.43
N SER A 209 -2.91 -10.45 -6.03
CA SER A 209 -2.75 -9.21 -5.29
C SER A 209 -2.46 -9.55 -3.83
N ILE A 210 -1.36 -9.00 -3.29
CA ILE A 210 -0.99 -9.18 -1.88
C ILE A 210 -1.08 -7.84 -1.15
N TRP A 211 -1.47 -7.91 0.11
CA TRP A 211 -1.38 -6.79 1.04
C TRP A 211 -0.40 -7.14 2.14
N LEU A 212 0.61 -6.30 2.30
CA LEU A 212 1.63 -6.54 3.29
C LEU A 212 2.00 -5.29 4.08
N THR A 213 2.51 -5.52 5.27
CA THR A 213 3.13 -4.50 6.11
C THR A 213 4.53 -4.95 6.52
N ALA A 214 5.42 -3.97 6.67
CA ALA A 214 6.76 -4.18 7.17
C ALA A 214 7.21 -2.98 8.02
N ARG A 215 8.21 -3.16 8.88
CA ARG A 215 8.69 -2.10 9.76
C ARG A 215 10.18 -1.88 9.64
N LYS A 216 10.59 -0.61 9.73
CA LYS A 216 11.98 -0.27 9.99
C LYS A 216 12.24 -0.48 11.47
N GLY A 217 12.96 -1.58 11.79
CA GLY A 217 13.34 -1.91 13.17
C GLY A 217 14.37 -0.94 13.74
N TRP A 218 14.64 -1.10 15.03
CA TRP A 218 15.78 -0.50 15.71
C TRP A 218 16.99 -1.37 15.32
N GLY A 219 18.00 -0.83 14.63
CA GLY A 219 19.18 -1.60 14.20
C GLY A 219 19.76 -2.48 15.33
N GLU A 220 20.63 -3.43 15.01
CA GLU A 220 21.24 -4.36 15.99
C GLU A 220 21.92 -3.66 17.20
N ALA A 221 22.25 -2.38 17.11
CA ALA A 221 22.69 -1.52 18.20
C ALA A 221 21.55 -0.98 19.11
N GLY A 222 20.31 -1.45 18.90
CA GLY A 222 19.09 -0.91 19.51
C GLY A 222 18.90 -1.20 20.98
N THR A 223 19.80 -0.78 21.83
CA THR A 223 19.45 -0.31 23.15
C THR A 223 18.72 1.03 23.00
N MET A 224 17.41 1.04 23.28
CA MET A 224 16.65 2.28 23.44
C MET A 224 17.44 3.25 24.34
N PRO A 225 17.57 4.54 23.98
CA PRO A 225 18.04 5.52 24.93
C PRO A 225 17.18 5.42 26.20
N ALA A 226 17.81 5.36 27.34
CA ALA A 226 17.22 5.06 28.66
C ALA A 226 16.13 6.04 29.16
N GLY A 227 15.52 6.82 28.28
CA GLY A 227 14.53 7.85 28.60
C GLY A 227 13.09 7.59 28.15
N ASP A 228 12.78 6.57 27.34
CA ASP A 228 11.43 6.43 26.75
C ASP A 228 10.65 5.16 27.13
N SER A 229 10.82 4.70 28.36
CA SER A 229 10.02 3.59 28.93
C SER A 229 8.49 3.89 28.93
N ARG A 230 8.09 5.16 28.87
CA ARG A 230 6.68 5.56 28.81
C ARG A 230 6.09 5.35 27.42
N ARG A 231 6.83 5.51 26.34
CA ARG A 231 6.37 5.26 24.97
C ARG A 231 6.20 3.76 24.68
N ARG A 232 7.07 2.90 25.21
CA ARG A 232 6.99 1.45 25.03
C ARG A 232 5.70 0.86 25.61
N ARG A 233 5.30 1.28 26.82
CA ARG A 233 4.06 0.83 27.47
C ARG A 233 2.79 1.33 26.74
N ARG A 234 2.87 2.48 26.05
CA ARG A 234 1.75 3.07 25.31
C ARG A 234 1.57 2.42 23.93
N ALA A 235 2.66 2.04 23.26
CA ALA A 235 2.63 1.36 21.97
C ALA A 235 2.09 -0.08 22.08
N LEU A 236 2.50 -0.83 23.11
CA LEU A 236 2.04 -2.20 23.36
C LEU A 236 0.59 -2.29 23.89
N ARG A 237 0.07 -1.23 24.53
CA ARG A 237 -1.31 -1.21 25.07
C ARG A 237 -2.36 -0.73 24.06
N ARG A 238 -1.99 -0.28 22.83
CA ARG A 238 -2.91 0.28 21.83
C ARG A 238 -3.02 -0.55 20.55
N CYS A 239 -2.67 -1.83 20.60
CA CYS A 239 -3.09 -2.76 19.56
C CYS A 239 -4.55 -3.16 19.88
N PRO A 240 -5.57 -2.75 19.14
CA PRO A 240 -6.92 -3.21 19.38
C PRO A 240 -6.96 -4.71 19.12
N ARG A 241 -7.36 -5.49 20.13
CA ARG A 241 -7.66 -6.92 19.95
C ARG A 241 -8.75 -7.04 18.92
N ARG A 242 -8.58 -7.91 17.93
CA ARG A 242 -9.62 -8.26 16.95
C ARG A 242 -10.92 -8.61 17.69
N PRO A 243 -12.10 -8.14 17.24
CA PRO A 243 -13.35 -8.73 17.66
C PRO A 243 -13.38 -10.17 17.14
N SER A 244 -13.54 -11.13 18.03
CA SER A 244 -13.76 -12.54 17.68
C SER A 244 -15.13 -12.66 17.01
N THR A 245 -15.16 -12.94 15.71
CA THR A 245 -16.38 -13.33 15.03
C THR A 245 -16.66 -14.80 15.33
N ASN A 246 -17.26 -15.08 16.48
CA ASN A 246 -17.97 -16.35 16.70
C ASN A 246 -19.31 -16.26 15.97
N ARG A 247 -19.40 -16.82 14.78
CA ARG A 247 -20.67 -17.25 14.19
C ARG A 247 -20.92 -18.70 14.58
N THR A 248 -21.60 -18.89 15.66
CA THR A 248 -22.30 -20.15 15.92
C THR A 248 -23.52 -20.19 15.03
N SER A 249 -23.51 -21.11 14.07
CA SER A 249 -24.68 -21.52 13.30
C SER A 249 -25.52 -22.45 14.19
N GLU A 250 -26.61 -21.97 14.75
CA GLU A 250 -27.68 -22.83 15.23
C GLU A 250 -28.81 -22.87 14.19
N ALA A 251 -28.92 -24.02 13.54
CA ALA A 251 -30.09 -24.42 12.76
C ALA A 251 -31.21 -24.78 13.73
N GLN A 252 -32.29 -24.03 13.71
CA GLN A 252 -33.56 -24.52 14.26
C GLN A 252 -34.50 -24.85 13.11
N ALA A 253 -34.70 -26.13 12.95
CA ALA A 253 -35.83 -26.70 12.20
C ALA A 253 -37.11 -26.56 13.02
N SER A 254 -38.15 -25.96 12.45
CA SER A 254 -39.51 -26.21 12.87
C SER A 254 -40.40 -26.21 11.63
N GLY A 255 -40.97 -27.40 11.37
CA GLY A 255 -41.93 -27.61 10.31
C GLY A 255 -43.29 -27.02 10.69
N ASN A 256 -44.05 -26.69 9.67
CA ASN A 256 -45.51 -26.82 9.71
C ASN A 256 -46.04 -26.92 8.29
N THR A 257 -46.86 -27.97 8.04
CA THR A 257 -47.55 -28.31 6.79
C THR A 257 -48.99 -27.75 6.87
N PRO A 258 -49.73 -27.69 5.74
CA PRO A 258 -50.81 -26.72 5.46
C PRO A 258 -52.21 -27.21 5.88
N PRO A 259 -53.26 -26.49 5.56
CA PRO A 259 -54.13 -26.92 4.45
C PRO A 259 -54.18 -25.96 3.27
#